data_0bb548ae2df522e54ce9976fb972f7b0
#
_entry.id   0bb548ae2df522e54ce9976fb972f7b0
#
_cell.length_a   1.000
_cell.length_b   1.000
_cell.length_c   1.000
_cell.angle_alpha   90.00
_cell.angle_beta   90.00
_cell.angle_gamma   90.00
#
_symmetry.space_group_name_H-M   'P 1'
#
loop_
_entity.id
_entity.type
_entity.pdbx_description
1 polymer ?
#
loop_
_entity_poly.entity_id
_entity_poly.type
_entity_poly.pdbx_seq_one_letter_code
_entity_poly.pdbx_strand_id
1 'polypeptide(L)'
;MTPILIVENLVKTYPAFRLGPISFQVEAGSIMGFIGRNGAGKTTTLKSILNIAHPDSGSIRYFGQELPGNERAIKQRVGFAGGAVDYYPRKKIADIIAVTRNFYDNWDDAAYRKYMGIFSIDPQKTPRELSEGMKVKLNLAVALSHRAELLILDEPTSGLDPVSREELLEIFAALKEHGVAILFSTYITSELDKCADYITYIKKGGLVASDTMESFLSGHRMRGEGGNLEEIMLHYEKEDYRDKFAV
;
A
#
# COMPACT_ATOMS: atom_id res chain seq x y z
N MET A 1 10.74 -2.90 -17.58
CA MET A 1 11.15 -2.52 -16.20
C MET A 1 11.43 -3.80 -15.44
N THR A 2 12.17 -3.75 -14.35
CA THR A 2 12.50 -4.97 -13.57
C THR A 2 11.62 -5.00 -12.33
N PRO A 3 10.85 -6.08 -12.09
CA PRO A 3 9.99 -6.15 -10.91
C PRO A 3 10.83 -6.23 -9.63
N ILE A 4 10.43 -5.44 -8.63
CA ILE A 4 11.07 -5.41 -7.30
C ILE A 4 10.30 -6.22 -6.27
N LEU A 5 9.02 -6.52 -6.54
CA LEU A 5 8.19 -7.45 -5.79
C LEU A 5 7.48 -8.36 -6.77
N ILE A 6 7.59 -9.66 -6.56
CA ILE A 6 6.85 -10.69 -7.30
C ILE A 6 6.12 -11.56 -6.30
N VAL A 7 4.83 -11.71 -6.50
CA VAL A 7 3.92 -12.55 -5.71
C VAL A 7 3.31 -13.58 -6.63
N GLU A 8 3.45 -14.87 -6.31
CA GLU A 8 2.95 -15.96 -7.13
C GLU A 8 2.10 -16.93 -6.32
N ASN A 9 0.85 -17.10 -6.75
CA ASN A 9 -0.12 -18.05 -6.19
C ASN A 9 -0.29 -17.94 -4.66
N LEU A 10 -0.23 -16.71 -4.13
CA LEU A 10 -0.36 -16.45 -2.70
C LEU A 10 -1.73 -16.90 -2.20
N VAL A 11 -1.74 -17.75 -1.18
CA VAL A 11 -2.97 -18.21 -0.51
C VAL A 11 -2.85 -18.01 0.99
N LYS A 12 -3.93 -17.51 1.59
CA LYS A 12 -4.10 -17.44 3.05
C LYS A 12 -5.53 -17.78 3.43
N THR A 13 -5.69 -18.73 4.33
CA THR A 13 -7.00 -19.22 4.76
C THR A 13 -7.23 -18.88 6.24
N TYR A 14 -8.40 -18.38 6.53
CA TYR A 14 -8.96 -18.19 7.87
C TYR A 14 -10.29 -18.94 7.96
N PRO A 15 -10.84 -19.22 9.15
CA PRO A 15 -12.10 -19.98 9.28
C PRO A 15 -13.27 -19.42 8.46
N ALA A 16 -13.35 -18.09 8.31
CA ALA A 16 -14.46 -17.41 7.60
C ALA A 16 -14.04 -16.76 6.29
N PHE A 17 -12.76 -16.86 5.87
CA PHE A 17 -12.28 -16.15 4.69
C PHE A 17 -11.07 -16.85 4.06
N ARG A 18 -11.06 -16.94 2.74
CA ARG A 18 -9.91 -17.42 1.99
C ARG A 18 -9.45 -16.37 1.00
N LEU A 19 -8.16 -16.05 1.05
CA LEU A 19 -7.45 -15.27 0.06
C LEU A 19 -6.75 -16.19 -0.94
N GLY A 20 -6.85 -15.87 -2.20
CA GLY A 20 -6.02 -16.44 -3.25
C GLY A 20 -6.64 -17.62 -4.03
N PRO A 21 -5.88 -18.09 -5.02
CA PRO A 21 -4.51 -17.68 -5.34
C PRO A 21 -4.42 -16.24 -5.90
N ILE A 22 -3.47 -15.45 -5.38
CA ILE A 22 -3.19 -14.09 -5.85
C ILE A 22 -1.78 -14.04 -6.45
N SER A 23 -1.68 -13.53 -7.67
CA SER A 23 -0.40 -13.31 -8.35
C SER A 23 -0.34 -11.91 -8.93
N PHE A 24 0.72 -11.18 -8.66
CA PHE A 24 0.98 -9.84 -9.20
C PHE A 24 2.46 -9.49 -9.06
N GLN A 25 2.88 -8.42 -9.72
CA GLN A 25 4.25 -7.91 -9.60
C GLN A 25 4.25 -6.38 -9.53
N VAL A 26 5.18 -5.81 -8.76
CA VAL A 26 5.42 -4.38 -8.67
C VAL A 26 6.73 -4.04 -9.36
N GLU A 27 6.67 -3.12 -10.32
CA GLU A 27 7.83 -2.66 -11.06
C GLU A 27 8.61 -1.59 -10.26
N ALA A 28 9.93 -1.55 -10.47
CA ALA A 28 10.78 -0.53 -9.86
C ALA A 28 10.35 0.87 -10.32
N GLY A 29 10.29 1.83 -9.39
CA GLY A 29 9.93 3.22 -9.72
C GLY A 29 8.53 3.38 -10.29
N SER A 30 7.58 2.53 -9.90
CA SER A 30 6.19 2.63 -10.32
C SER A 30 5.23 2.70 -9.12
N ILE A 31 4.02 3.16 -9.39
CA ILE A 31 2.92 3.16 -8.42
C ILE A 31 1.91 2.08 -8.82
N MET A 32 1.71 1.10 -7.94
CA MET A 32 0.65 0.10 -8.09
C MET A 32 -0.48 0.37 -7.11
N GLY A 33 -1.67 0.54 -7.65
CA GLY A 33 -2.91 0.56 -6.88
C GLY A 33 -3.42 -0.84 -6.60
N PHE A 34 -3.67 -1.17 -5.33
CA PHE A 34 -4.26 -2.44 -4.91
C PHE A 34 -5.71 -2.20 -4.50
N ILE A 35 -6.66 -2.46 -5.40
CA ILE A 35 -8.04 -2.05 -5.26
C ILE A 35 -8.98 -3.20 -4.91
N GLY A 36 -10.05 -2.89 -4.18
CA GLY A 36 -11.12 -3.80 -3.81
C GLY A 36 -11.95 -3.24 -2.66
N ARG A 37 -13.18 -3.75 -2.50
CA ARG A 37 -14.05 -3.34 -1.39
C ARG A 37 -13.47 -3.72 -0.03
N ASN A 38 -14.03 -3.13 1.03
CA ASN A 38 -13.73 -3.55 2.39
C ASN A 38 -14.07 -5.04 2.56
N GLY A 39 -13.14 -5.80 3.16
CA GLY A 39 -13.26 -7.26 3.27
C GLY A 39 -12.83 -8.05 2.02
N ALA A 40 -12.42 -7.41 0.92
CA ALA A 40 -11.94 -8.12 -0.27
C ALA A 40 -10.61 -8.88 -0.06
N GLY A 41 -9.84 -8.54 0.99
CA GLY A 41 -8.58 -9.21 1.32
C GLY A 41 -7.34 -8.33 1.13
N LYS A 42 -7.48 -7.01 0.86
CA LYS A 42 -6.36 -6.07 0.65
C LYS A 42 -5.34 -6.14 1.79
N THR A 43 -5.76 -5.81 3.01
CA THR A 43 -4.92 -5.85 4.21
C THR A 43 -4.32 -7.24 4.46
N THR A 44 -5.07 -8.31 4.20
CA THR A 44 -4.56 -9.69 4.32
C THR A 44 -3.42 -9.94 3.35
N THR A 45 -3.56 -9.51 2.08
CA THR A 45 -2.50 -9.62 1.08
C THR A 45 -1.27 -8.84 1.51
N LEU A 46 -1.43 -7.56 1.91
CA LEU A 46 -0.30 -6.73 2.34
C LEU A 46 0.40 -7.31 3.57
N LYS A 47 -0.35 -7.78 4.56
CA LYS A 47 0.23 -8.47 5.74
C LYS A 47 0.94 -9.76 5.36
N SER A 48 0.44 -10.50 4.37
CA SER A 48 1.07 -11.74 3.91
C SER A 48 2.39 -11.48 3.18
N ILE A 49 2.43 -10.49 2.29
CA ILE A 49 3.68 -10.15 1.61
C ILE A 49 4.74 -9.58 2.56
N LEU A 50 4.35 -8.97 3.66
CA LEU A 50 5.25 -8.51 4.73
C LEU A 50 5.63 -9.61 5.74
N ASN A 51 5.12 -10.83 5.56
CA ASN A 51 5.27 -11.95 6.50
C ASN A 51 4.77 -11.65 7.92
N ILE A 52 3.85 -10.70 8.06
CA ILE A 52 3.11 -10.44 9.31
C ILE A 52 2.02 -11.50 9.49
N ALA A 53 1.39 -11.92 8.39
CA ALA A 53 0.50 -13.06 8.32
C ALA A 53 1.14 -14.10 7.39
N HIS A 54 1.61 -15.22 7.95
CA HIS A 54 2.29 -16.25 7.15
C HIS A 54 1.36 -16.85 6.10
N PRO A 55 1.73 -16.84 4.80
CA PRO A 55 0.96 -17.50 3.74
C PRO A 55 0.85 -19.01 3.99
N ASP A 56 -0.24 -19.61 3.52
CA ASP A 56 -0.40 -21.07 3.55
C ASP A 56 0.28 -21.71 2.32
N SER A 57 0.36 -20.98 1.21
CA SER A 57 1.11 -21.38 -0.01
C SER A 57 1.40 -20.16 -0.90
N GLY A 58 2.19 -20.41 -1.95
CA GLY A 58 2.67 -19.39 -2.89
C GLY A 58 4.10 -18.94 -2.59
N SER A 59 4.66 -18.10 -3.45
CA SER A 59 6.00 -17.53 -3.27
C SER A 59 5.98 -16.01 -3.31
N ILE A 60 6.90 -15.40 -2.58
CA ILE A 60 7.07 -13.94 -2.50
C ILE A 60 8.54 -13.64 -2.65
N ARG A 61 8.90 -12.87 -3.67
CA ARG A 61 10.26 -12.44 -3.93
C ARG A 61 10.35 -10.92 -3.94
N TYR A 62 11.31 -10.39 -3.19
CA TYR A 62 11.67 -8.98 -3.19
C TYR A 62 13.07 -8.81 -3.73
N PHE A 63 13.26 -7.88 -4.67
CA PHE A 63 14.59 -7.56 -5.21
C PHE A 63 15.36 -8.81 -5.71
N GLY A 64 14.64 -9.80 -6.26
CA GLY A 64 15.17 -11.07 -6.69
C GLY A 64 15.43 -12.12 -5.60
N GLN A 65 15.14 -11.80 -4.32
CA GLN A 65 15.36 -12.68 -3.16
C GLN A 65 14.03 -13.23 -2.63
N GLU A 66 13.98 -14.51 -2.30
CA GLU A 66 12.84 -15.12 -1.62
C GLU A 66 12.67 -14.51 -0.22
N LEU A 67 11.41 -14.22 0.17
CA LEU A 67 11.12 -13.64 1.47
C LEU A 67 11.53 -14.56 2.64
N PRO A 68 11.22 -15.86 2.64
CA PRO A 68 11.74 -16.77 3.64
C PRO A 68 13.27 -16.82 3.62
N GLY A 69 13.89 -16.58 4.78
CA GLY A 69 15.35 -16.59 4.95
C GLY A 69 16.05 -15.25 4.68
N ASN A 70 15.43 -14.30 3.98
CA ASN A 70 16.04 -13.01 3.65
C ASN A 70 15.27 -11.82 4.28
N GLU A 71 14.38 -12.06 5.24
CA GLU A 71 13.48 -11.05 5.78
C GLU A 71 14.20 -9.79 6.29
N ARG A 72 15.32 -9.96 7.01
CA ARG A 72 16.07 -8.80 7.54
C ARG A 72 16.56 -7.93 6.39
N ALA A 73 17.23 -8.51 5.41
CA ALA A 73 17.78 -7.77 4.27
C ALA A 73 16.67 -7.08 3.44
N ILE A 74 15.56 -7.78 3.23
CA ILE A 74 14.38 -7.24 2.52
C ILE A 74 13.77 -6.07 3.30
N LYS A 75 13.53 -6.22 4.60
CA LYS A 75 12.92 -5.18 5.44
C LYS A 75 13.78 -3.93 5.61
N GLN A 76 15.10 -4.01 5.37
CA GLN A 76 15.96 -2.83 5.28
C GLN A 76 15.62 -1.92 4.09
N ARG A 77 15.02 -2.47 3.03
CA ARG A 77 14.73 -1.79 1.77
C ARG A 77 13.23 -1.54 1.55
N VAL A 78 12.37 -1.98 2.48
CA VAL A 78 10.91 -1.84 2.41
C VAL A 78 10.43 -0.93 3.52
N GLY A 79 9.68 0.11 3.16
CA GLY A 79 8.92 0.94 4.09
C GLY A 79 7.48 0.46 4.17
N PHE A 80 6.93 0.38 5.38
CA PHE A 80 5.53 0.03 5.59
C PHE A 80 4.80 1.11 6.38
N ALA A 81 3.63 1.48 5.90
CA ALA A 81 2.67 2.26 6.66
C ALA A 81 1.27 1.66 6.45
N GLY A 82 0.63 1.25 7.50
CA GLY A 82 -0.69 0.63 7.40
C GLY A 82 -1.50 0.83 8.65
N GLY A 83 -2.78 1.15 8.47
CA GLY A 83 -3.75 1.31 9.53
C GLY A 83 -3.36 2.38 10.56
N ALA A 84 -4.05 2.38 11.68
CA ALA A 84 -3.62 3.14 12.85
C ALA A 84 -2.33 2.51 13.39
N VAL A 85 -1.19 3.07 12.98
CA VAL A 85 0.09 2.68 13.57
C VAL A 85 0.12 3.26 14.99
N ASP A 86 -0.29 2.46 15.93
CA ASP A 86 -0.15 2.74 17.36
C ASP A 86 1.31 2.48 17.78
N TYR A 87 2.23 3.26 17.20
CA TYR A 87 3.51 3.47 17.87
C TYR A 87 3.20 4.00 19.26
N TYR A 88 3.78 3.45 20.29
CA TYR A 88 3.70 3.94 21.66
C TYR A 88 2.99 5.30 21.77
N PRO A 89 1.65 5.38 21.83
CA PRO A 89 0.89 6.58 21.50
C PRO A 89 1.15 7.76 22.44
N ARG A 90 1.80 7.48 23.59
CA ARG A 90 2.13 8.46 24.65
C ARG A 90 3.62 8.78 24.74
N LYS A 91 4.46 8.21 23.89
CA LYS A 91 5.89 8.52 23.84
C LYS A 91 6.14 9.60 22.82
N LYS A 92 7.13 10.46 23.06
CA LYS A 92 7.54 11.45 22.06
C LYS A 92 8.04 10.75 20.80
N ILE A 93 7.79 11.36 19.65
CA ILE A 93 8.29 10.88 18.36
C ILE A 93 9.81 10.73 18.42
N ALA A 94 10.52 11.69 19.01
CA ALA A 94 11.97 11.63 19.19
C ALA A 94 12.43 10.33 19.89
N ASP A 95 11.72 9.91 20.96
CA ASP A 95 12.06 8.70 21.72
C ASP A 95 11.79 7.43 20.88
N ILE A 96 10.68 7.43 20.13
CA ILE A 96 10.32 6.34 19.23
C ILE A 96 11.39 6.18 18.15
N ILE A 97 11.81 7.28 17.52
CA ILE A 97 12.79 7.26 16.45
C ILE A 97 14.19 6.88 16.98
N ALA A 98 14.56 7.31 18.20
CA ALA A 98 15.82 6.89 18.82
C ALA A 98 15.95 5.36 18.96
N VAL A 99 14.82 4.65 19.11
CA VAL A 99 14.77 3.18 19.11
C VAL A 99 14.69 2.64 17.69
N THR A 100 13.77 3.18 16.87
CA THR A 100 13.49 2.69 15.51
C THR A 100 14.73 2.68 14.62
N ARG A 101 15.53 3.74 14.64
CA ARG A 101 16.74 3.86 13.82
C ARG A 101 17.76 2.72 14.01
N ASN A 102 17.75 2.09 15.20
CA ASN A 102 18.71 1.00 15.50
C ASN A 102 18.35 -0.31 14.77
N PHE A 103 17.17 -0.41 14.18
CA PHE A 103 16.76 -1.55 13.37
C PHE A 103 17.23 -1.46 11.91
N TYR A 104 17.71 -0.28 11.48
CA TYR A 104 18.08 -0.01 10.10
C TYR A 104 19.58 0.26 9.96
N ASP A 105 20.26 -0.58 9.21
CA ASP A 105 21.71 -0.51 9.00
C ASP A 105 22.09 0.76 8.18
N ASN A 106 21.20 1.24 7.31
CA ASN A 106 21.38 2.39 6.41
C ASN A 106 20.61 3.65 6.87
N TRP A 107 20.36 3.79 8.17
CA TRP A 107 19.67 4.97 8.68
C TRP A 107 20.48 6.25 8.43
N ASP A 108 19.80 7.28 7.90
CA ASP A 108 20.36 8.58 7.58
C ASP A 108 19.69 9.68 8.41
N ASP A 109 20.37 10.16 9.46
CA ASP A 109 19.86 11.21 10.34
C ASP A 109 19.68 12.57 9.62
N ALA A 110 20.43 12.83 8.55
CA ALA A 110 20.25 14.06 7.77
C ALA A 110 18.97 13.97 6.93
N ALA A 111 18.73 12.83 6.29
CA ALA A 111 17.49 12.55 5.58
C ALA A 111 16.27 12.63 6.53
N TYR A 112 16.36 12.02 7.72
CA TYR A 112 15.32 12.10 8.74
C TYR A 112 14.97 13.55 9.10
N ARG A 113 15.97 14.38 9.45
CA ARG A 113 15.72 15.79 9.74
C ARG A 113 15.11 16.55 8.58
N LYS A 114 15.57 16.28 7.35
CA LYS A 114 15.03 16.85 6.12
C LYS A 114 13.54 16.54 5.96
N TYR A 115 13.15 15.25 6.04
CA TYR A 115 11.75 14.85 5.86
C TYR A 115 10.84 15.31 6.99
N MET A 116 11.31 15.30 8.24
CA MET A 116 10.56 15.87 9.35
C MET A 116 10.28 17.37 9.14
N GLY A 117 11.26 18.11 8.59
CA GLY A 117 11.08 19.52 8.22
C GLY A 117 10.09 19.71 7.07
N ILE A 118 10.23 18.93 5.98
CA ILE A 118 9.31 18.99 4.83
C ILE A 118 7.87 18.72 5.26
N PHE A 119 7.66 17.70 6.12
CA PHE A 119 6.34 17.32 6.59
C PHE A 119 5.85 18.11 7.80
N SER A 120 6.65 19.09 8.28
CA SER A 120 6.31 19.95 9.43
C SER A 120 5.95 19.15 10.69
N ILE A 121 6.67 18.05 10.96
CA ILE A 121 6.43 17.18 12.11
C ILE A 121 7.37 17.57 13.25
N ASP A 122 6.78 17.98 14.37
CA ASP A 122 7.53 18.27 15.61
C ASP A 122 7.87 16.96 16.34
N PRO A 123 9.17 16.61 16.49
CA PRO A 123 9.58 15.40 17.18
C PRO A 123 9.29 15.38 18.69
N GLN A 124 8.94 16.53 19.29
CA GLN A 124 8.54 16.61 20.69
C GLN A 124 7.08 16.22 20.94
N LYS A 125 6.26 16.18 19.89
CA LYS A 125 4.89 15.67 19.95
C LYS A 125 4.86 14.15 20.12
N THR A 126 3.70 13.68 20.54
CA THR A 126 3.36 12.25 20.58
C THR A 126 2.54 11.87 19.34
N PRO A 127 2.50 10.59 18.91
CA PRO A 127 1.65 10.16 17.81
C PRO A 127 0.16 10.49 17.98
N ARG A 128 -0.34 10.57 19.22
CA ARG A 128 -1.73 10.96 19.50
C ARG A 128 -2.04 12.43 19.15
N GLU A 129 -1.03 13.29 19.12
CA GLU A 129 -1.18 14.70 18.78
C GLU A 129 -1.07 14.97 17.28
N LEU A 130 -0.83 13.93 16.48
CA LEU A 130 -0.78 14.02 15.04
C LEU A 130 -2.15 13.73 14.42
N SER A 131 -2.49 14.46 13.36
CA SER A 131 -3.60 14.07 12.47
C SER A 131 -3.25 12.75 11.73
N GLU A 132 -4.25 12.07 11.17
CA GLU A 132 -4.01 10.84 10.41
C GLU A 132 -3.03 11.07 9.25
N GLY A 133 -3.18 12.16 8.50
CA GLY A 133 -2.24 12.54 7.44
C GLY A 133 -0.81 12.78 7.96
N MET A 134 -0.65 13.41 9.12
CA MET A 134 0.67 13.58 9.74
C MET A 134 1.28 12.24 10.18
N LYS A 135 0.48 11.29 10.63
CA LYS A 135 0.97 9.93 10.95
C LYS A 135 1.51 9.23 9.71
N VAL A 136 0.80 9.30 8.58
CA VAL A 136 1.29 8.76 7.30
C VAL A 136 2.59 9.46 6.89
N LYS A 137 2.65 10.78 6.94
CA LYS A 137 3.87 11.56 6.65
C LYS A 137 5.04 11.18 7.57
N LEU A 138 4.79 10.90 8.86
CA LEU A 138 5.80 10.40 9.78
C LEU A 138 6.35 9.04 9.35
N ASN A 139 5.47 8.11 8.96
CA ASN A 139 5.89 6.79 8.47
C ASN A 139 6.71 6.91 7.18
N LEU A 140 6.32 7.81 6.27
CA LEU A 140 7.11 8.09 5.07
C LEU A 140 8.48 8.67 5.44
N ALA A 141 8.55 9.62 6.39
CA ALA A 141 9.82 10.17 6.86
C ALA A 141 10.75 9.07 7.39
N VAL A 142 10.22 8.13 8.17
CA VAL A 142 10.98 6.97 8.67
C VAL A 142 11.47 6.09 7.52
N ALA A 143 10.58 5.70 6.61
CA ALA A 143 10.90 4.84 5.48
C ALA A 143 11.98 5.46 4.57
N LEU A 144 11.86 6.74 4.27
CA LEU A 144 12.83 7.47 3.44
C LEU A 144 14.17 7.68 4.16
N SER A 145 14.17 7.71 5.50
CA SER A 145 15.39 7.85 6.30
C SER A 145 16.27 6.60 6.30
N HIS A 146 15.70 5.42 6.04
CA HIS A 146 16.47 4.19 5.83
C HIS A 146 16.58 3.79 4.36
N ARG A 147 16.25 4.73 3.44
CA ARG A 147 16.36 4.55 1.97
C ARG A 147 15.52 3.39 1.43
N ALA A 148 14.26 3.30 1.88
CA ALA A 148 13.34 2.33 1.33
C ALA A 148 13.18 2.52 -0.18
N GLU A 149 13.27 1.42 -0.92
CA GLU A 149 13.09 1.37 -2.38
C GLU A 149 11.67 0.98 -2.78
N LEU A 150 10.94 0.36 -1.85
CA LEU A 150 9.53 0.02 -2.00
C LEU A 150 8.76 0.49 -0.75
N LEU A 151 7.68 1.23 -0.96
CA LEU A 151 6.71 1.57 0.06
C LEU A 151 5.47 0.68 -0.09
N ILE A 152 5.03 0.05 0.99
CA ILE A 152 3.79 -0.72 1.07
C ILE A 152 2.85 0.01 2.04
N LEU A 153 1.71 0.49 1.53
CA LEU A 153 0.82 1.37 2.27
C LEU A 153 -0.59 0.79 2.29
N ASP A 154 -1.13 0.55 3.49
CA ASP A 154 -2.49 0.01 3.64
C ASP A 154 -3.48 1.14 3.96
N GLU A 155 -4.30 1.49 2.96
CA GLU A 155 -5.29 2.56 3.01
C GLU A 155 -4.74 3.91 3.54
N PRO A 156 -3.62 4.43 2.97
CA PRO A 156 -2.90 5.57 3.53
C PRO A 156 -3.69 6.88 3.51
N THR A 157 -4.72 6.95 2.69
CA THR A 157 -5.59 8.14 2.49
C THR A 157 -6.90 8.05 3.27
N SER A 158 -7.14 6.92 3.94
CA SER A 158 -8.37 6.69 4.70
C SER A 158 -8.49 7.71 5.86
N GLY A 159 -9.65 8.34 5.96
CA GLY A 159 -9.90 9.35 7.00
C GLY A 159 -9.23 10.71 6.77
N LEU A 160 -8.55 10.92 5.64
CA LEU A 160 -8.00 12.23 5.28
C LEU A 160 -9.08 13.12 4.64
N ASP A 161 -8.99 14.42 4.94
CA ASP A 161 -9.71 15.42 4.17
C ASP A 161 -9.21 15.50 2.72
N PRO A 162 -9.99 16.11 1.79
CA PRO A 162 -9.62 16.12 0.38
C PRO A 162 -8.27 16.79 0.07
N VAL A 163 -7.89 17.84 0.84
CA VAL A 163 -6.62 18.55 0.63
C VAL A 163 -5.44 17.68 1.06
N SER A 164 -5.50 17.14 2.28
CA SER A 164 -4.46 16.23 2.79
C SER A 164 -4.27 14.99 1.93
N ARG A 165 -5.37 14.50 1.32
CA ARG A 165 -5.32 13.38 0.36
C ARG A 165 -4.56 13.76 -0.90
N GLU A 166 -4.88 14.92 -1.50
CA GLU A 166 -4.20 15.41 -2.70
C GLU A 166 -2.70 15.59 -2.45
N GLU A 167 -2.33 16.26 -1.36
CA GLU A 167 -0.92 16.43 -0.96
C GLU A 167 -0.19 15.07 -0.84
N LEU A 168 -0.84 14.04 -0.33
CA LEU A 168 -0.24 12.72 -0.19
C LEU A 168 -0.02 12.05 -1.55
N LEU A 169 -0.95 12.20 -2.50
CA LEU A 169 -0.80 11.68 -3.87
C LEU A 169 0.31 12.42 -4.63
N GLU A 170 0.46 13.72 -4.43
CA GLU A 170 1.58 14.52 -4.97
C GLU A 170 2.93 14.02 -4.40
N ILE A 171 2.98 13.70 -3.09
CA ILE A 171 4.17 13.10 -2.48
C ILE A 171 4.48 11.75 -3.14
N PHE A 172 3.49 10.91 -3.40
CA PHE A 172 3.70 9.62 -4.09
C PHE A 172 4.27 9.82 -5.49
N ALA A 173 3.73 10.74 -6.25
CA ALA A 173 4.24 11.07 -7.58
C ALA A 173 5.71 11.54 -7.52
N ALA A 174 6.04 12.44 -6.61
CA ALA A 174 7.42 12.91 -6.42
C ALA A 174 8.37 11.79 -6.00
N LEU A 175 7.95 10.87 -5.12
CA LEU A 175 8.77 9.73 -4.71
C LEU A 175 9.03 8.76 -5.87
N LYS A 176 8.02 8.51 -6.70
CA LYS A 176 8.16 7.71 -7.92
C LYS A 176 9.19 8.32 -8.88
N GLU A 177 9.17 9.64 -9.11
CA GLU A 177 10.16 10.32 -9.92
C GLU A 177 11.60 10.14 -9.41
N HIS A 178 11.76 9.91 -8.10
CA HIS A 178 13.04 9.59 -7.47
C HIS A 178 13.33 8.08 -7.40
N GLY A 179 12.56 7.27 -8.12
CA GLY A 179 12.79 5.84 -8.27
C GLY A 179 12.23 4.95 -7.14
N VAL A 180 11.47 5.52 -6.21
CA VAL A 180 10.79 4.73 -5.15
C VAL A 180 9.54 4.09 -5.73
N ALA A 181 9.41 2.78 -5.59
CA ALA A 181 8.17 2.10 -5.96
C ALA A 181 7.16 2.15 -4.82
N ILE A 182 5.88 2.20 -5.17
CA ILE A 182 4.79 2.32 -4.20
C ILE A 182 3.71 1.30 -4.52
N LEU A 183 3.37 0.47 -3.54
CA LEU A 183 2.20 -0.38 -3.54
C LEU A 183 1.24 0.13 -2.47
N PHE A 184 0.10 0.67 -2.86
CA PHE A 184 -0.87 1.12 -1.87
C PHE A 184 -2.26 0.55 -2.10
N SER A 185 -2.92 0.17 -1.01
CA SER A 185 -4.30 -0.29 -1.05
C SER A 185 -5.25 0.89 -0.90
N THR A 186 -6.34 0.86 -1.66
CA THR A 186 -7.43 1.81 -1.53
C THR A 186 -8.75 1.21 -2.01
N TYR A 187 -9.86 1.82 -1.63
CA TYR A 187 -11.18 1.59 -2.22
C TYR A 187 -11.68 2.83 -3.00
N ILE A 188 -10.85 3.88 -3.10
CA ILE A 188 -11.18 5.16 -3.73
C ILE A 188 -10.55 5.17 -5.12
N THR A 189 -11.37 4.98 -6.14
CA THR A 189 -10.93 4.88 -7.55
C THR A 189 -10.23 6.13 -8.06
N SER A 190 -10.73 7.31 -7.68
CA SER A 190 -10.17 8.60 -8.13
C SER A 190 -8.73 8.86 -7.68
N GLU A 191 -8.25 8.15 -6.66
CA GLU A 191 -6.84 8.21 -6.24
C GLU A 191 -5.95 7.52 -7.26
N LEU A 192 -6.39 6.34 -7.72
CA LEU A 192 -5.66 5.54 -8.70
C LEU A 192 -5.65 6.19 -10.09
N ASP A 193 -6.76 6.79 -10.49
CA ASP A 193 -6.86 7.53 -11.76
C ASP A 193 -5.81 8.66 -11.85
N LYS A 194 -5.38 9.22 -10.69
CA LYS A 194 -4.42 10.31 -10.63
C LYS A 194 -2.96 9.88 -10.68
N CYS A 195 -2.61 8.75 -10.10
CA CYS A 195 -1.19 8.45 -9.84
C CYS A 195 -0.74 7.02 -10.17
N ALA A 196 -1.65 6.05 -10.34
CA ALA A 196 -1.27 4.66 -10.52
C ALA A 196 -0.85 4.33 -11.96
N ASP A 197 0.28 3.64 -12.09
CA ASP A 197 0.76 3.07 -13.37
C ASP A 197 0.18 1.67 -13.60
N TYR A 198 -0.01 0.93 -12.49
CA TYR A 198 -0.49 -0.44 -12.46
C TYR A 198 -1.64 -0.58 -11.48
N ILE A 199 -2.49 -1.56 -11.73
CA ILE A 199 -3.62 -1.89 -10.88
C ILE A 199 -3.66 -3.39 -10.61
N THR A 200 -3.93 -3.75 -9.36
CA THR A 200 -4.31 -5.10 -8.98
C THR A 200 -5.67 -5.04 -8.29
N TYR A 201 -6.67 -5.65 -8.92
CA TYR A 201 -8.04 -5.68 -8.41
C TYR A 201 -8.37 -7.03 -7.80
N ILE A 202 -8.79 -7.01 -6.54
CA ILE A 202 -9.24 -8.19 -5.80
C ILE A 202 -10.69 -8.07 -5.36
N LYS A 203 -11.41 -9.18 -5.40
CA LYS A 203 -12.81 -9.30 -4.99
C LYS A 203 -13.03 -10.59 -4.23
N LYS A 204 -13.60 -10.51 -3.02
CA LYS A 204 -13.95 -11.67 -2.17
C LYS A 204 -12.81 -12.69 -2.04
N GLY A 205 -11.58 -12.20 -1.87
CA GLY A 205 -10.37 -13.01 -1.74
C GLY A 205 -9.76 -13.49 -3.06
N GLY A 206 -10.40 -13.29 -4.20
CA GLY A 206 -9.89 -13.69 -5.52
C GLY A 206 -9.28 -12.52 -6.29
N LEU A 207 -8.30 -12.84 -7.13
CA LEU A 207 -7.74 -11.90 -8.10
C LEU A 207 -8.72 -11.74 -9.27
N VAL A 208 -9.11 -10.50 -9.57
CA VAL A 208 -9.92 -10.17 -10.76
C VAL A 208 -9.00 -9.82 -11.93
N ALA A 209 -8.04 -8.93 -11.70
CA ALA A 209 -7.06 -8.52 -12.70
C ALA A 209 -5.80 -7.95 -12.03
N SER A 210 -4.67 -8.03 -12.75
CA SER A 210 -3.43 -7.33 -12.40
C SER A 210 -2.76 -6.93 -13.72
N ASP A 211 -2.69 -5.63 -14.02
CA ASP A 211 -2.24 -5.12 -15.31
C ASP A 211 -1.75 -3.66 -15.20
N THR A 212 -1.26 -3.09 -16.29
CA THR A 212 -1.10 -1.64 -16.40
C THR A 212 -2.46 -0.96 -16.33
N MET A 213 -2.52 0.25 -15.82
CA MET A 213 -3.77 1.04 -15.77
C MET A 213 -4.40 1.18 -17.16
N GLU A 214 -3.58 1.46 -18.18
CA GLU A 214 -4.03 1.62 -19.57
C GLU A 214 -4.66 0.34 -20.13
N SER A 215 -3.98 -0.82 -19.98
CA SER A 215 -4.49 -2.12 -20.44
C SER A 215 -5.77 -2.50 -19.71
N PHE A 216 -5.82 -2.27 -18.41
CA PHE A 216 -7.00 -2.55 -17.59
C PHE A 216 -8.21 -1.75 -18.09
N LEU A 217 -8.08 -0.43 -18.21
CA LEU A 217 -9.17 0.44 -18.65
C LEU A 217 -9.60 0.15 -20.10
N SER A 218 -8.64 -0.02 -21.02
CA SER A 218 -8.94 -0.29 -22.42
C SER A 218 -9.65 -1.64 -22.62
N GLY A 219 -9.20 -2.67 -21.91
CA GLY A 219 -9.80 -4.01 -21.94
C GLY A 219 -11.25 -4.01 -21.46
N HIS A 220 -11.56 -3.29 -20.37
CA HIS A 220 -12.92 -3.17 -19.85
C HIS A 220 -13.81 -2.32 -20.73
N ARG A 221 -13.28 -1.23 -21.30
CA ARG A 221 -14.01 -0.39 -22.27
C ARG A 221 -14.41 -1.16 -23.51
N MET A 222 -13.53 -1.99 -24.06
CA MET A 222 -13.85 -2.85 -25.22
C MET A 222 -14.95 -3.87 -24.93
N ARG A 223 -15.10 -4.33 -23.68
CA ARG A 223 -16.16 -5.25 -23.27
C ARG A 223 -17.44 -4.54 -22.85
N GLY A 224 -17.47 -3.22 -22.85
CA GLY A 224 -18.64 -2.44 -22.42
C GLY A 224 -18.90 -2.46 -20.90
N GLU A 225 -17.87 -2.75 -20.11
CA GLU A 225 -17.94 -2.91 -18.64
C GLU A 225 -17.67 -1.60 -17.88
N GLY A 226 -17.37 -0.51 -18.58
CA GLY A 226 -17.13 0.83 -18.04
C GLY A 226 -15.98 1.55 -18.74
N GLY A 227 -15.99 2.89 -18.67
CA GLY A 227 -14.98 3.77 -19.26
C GLY A 227 -13.91 4.27 -18.28
N ASN A 228 -14.17 4.14 -16.98
CA ASN A 228 -13.27 4.55 -15.88
C ASN A 228 -13.31 3.51 -14.74
N LEU A 229 -12.41 3.66 -13.77
CA LEU A 229 -12.30 2.70 -12.64
C LEU A 229 -13.59 2.60 -11.81
N GLU A 230 -14.28 3.70 -11.59
CA GLU A 230 -15.50 3.71 -10.79
C GLU A 230 -16.60 2.91 -11.47
N GLU A 231 -16.83 3.10 -12.79
CA GLU A 231 -17.81 2.35 -13.56
C GLU A 231 -17.49 0.86 -13.59
N ILE A 232 -16.21 0.51 -13.78
CA ILE A 232 -15.75 -0.89 -13.77
C ILE A 232 -15.97 -1.52 -12.40
N MET A 233 -15.64 -0.83 -11.31
CA MET A 233 -15.92 -1.32 -9.96
C MET A 233 -17.43 -1.48 -9.72
N LEU A 234 -18.23 -0.53 -10.16
CA LEU A 234 -19.69 -0.63 -10.06
C LEU A 234 -20.23 -1.85 -10.84
N HIS A 235 -19.70 -2.09 -12.05
CA HIS A 235 -20.06 -3.27 -12.84
C HIS A 235 -19.79 -4.58 -12.09
N TYR A 236 -18.60 -4.71 -11.47
CA TYR A 236 -18.22 -5.93 -10.75
C TYR A 236 -18.85 -6.06 -9.35
N GLU A 237 -19.05 -4.95 -8.64
CA GLU A 237 -19.40 -4.97 -7.22
C GLU A 237 -20.89 -4.71 -6.94
N LYS A 238 -21.64 -4.18 -7.93
CA LYS A 238 -23.03 -3.87 -7.74
C LYS A 238 -23.84 -5.14 -7.49
N GLU A 239 -24.50 -5.19 -6.35
CA GLU A 239 -25.51 -6.18 -6.05
C GLU A 239 -26.88 -5.62 -6.47
N ASP A 240 -27.70 -6.43 -7.13
CA ASP A 240 -29.08 -6.05 -7.37
C ASP A 240 -29.89 -6.29 -6.10
N TYR A 241 -30.33 -5.20 -5.49
CA TYR A 241 -31.17 -5.23 -4.29
C TYR A 241 -32.65 -5.20 -4.60
N ARG A 242 -33.07 -4.99 -5.87
CA ARG A 242 -34.47 -4.84 -6.25
C ARG A 242 -35.30 -6.07 -5.90
N ASP A 243 -34.75 -7.25 -6.20
CA ASP A 243 -35.39 -8.52 -5.88
C ASP A 243 -35.37 -8.86 -4.38
N LYS A 244 -34.41 -8.29 -3.62
CA LYS A 244 -34.31 -8.53 -2.18
C LYS A 244 -35.33 -7.74 -1.35
N PHE A 245 -35.91 -6.68 -1.92
CA PHE A 245 -36.90 -5.82 -1.30
C PHE A 245 -38.28 -5.86 -2.02
N ALA A 246 -38.45 -6.75 -3.01
CA ALA A 246 -39.75 -7.06 -3.59
C ALA A 246 -40.58 -7.81 -2.54
N VAL A 247 -41.55 -7.10 -1.92
CA VAL A 247 -42.53 -7.64 -0.95
C VAL A 247 -43.76 -8.13 -1.72
#